data_a8d836501a3d5d183ab12b0f9a50e957
#
_entry.id   a8d836501a3d5d183ab12b0f9a50e957
#
_cell.length_a   1.000
_cell.length_b   1.000
_cell.length_c   1.000
_cell.angle_alpha   90.00
_cell.angle_beta   90.00
_cell.angle_gamma   90.00
#
_symmetry.space_group_name_H-M   'P 1'
#
loop_
_entity.id
_entity.type
_entity.pdbx_description
1 polymer ?
#
loop_
_entity_poly.entity_id
_entity_poly.type
_entity_poly.pdbx_seq_one_letter_code
_entity_poly.pdbx_strand_id
1 'polypeptide(L)'
;LILGSGGQVGAYLTEYLRRMGNEVLEFDITNGDDQDMTIIPNGELQAKIYMADFVYFLAFDVGGSHYLKKYQHTFKFIDNNTRLMANAFGLIEKYKKPFVFASSQMSNMSYSPYGVLKRVGELYTKSLGGLIVKFWNVYGIEKDMNKAHVITDFIRKGFETGVIDMMTDGTEAREFLYAEDCCEALETVMEAYHDLRSDDELHITTGEYTTILEIAEEIKLLFFSIGKKITVIPDERKDSVQRDARNEPDPFIKKFWQPKTSVPEGLKRVFDEMRKDYE
;
A
#
# COMPACT_ATOMS: atom_id res chain seq x y z
N LEU A 1 14.76 0.24 -9.16
CA LEU A 1 14.59 -0.87 -8.23
C LEU A 1 13.32 -0.68 -7.42
N ILE A 2 12.55 -1.75 -7.25
CA ILE A 2 11.38 -1.78 -6.36
C ILE A 2 11.68 -2.74 -5.20
N LEU A 3 11.84 -2.21 -4.00
CA LEU A 3 11.89 -2.99 -2.76
C LEU A 3 10.46 -3.22 -2.29
N GLY A 4 10.03 -4.48 -2.21
CA GLY A 4 8.64 -4.86 -1.97
C GLY A 4 7.84 -5.06 -3.26
N SER A 5 8.47 -5.56 -4.32
CA SER A 5 7.87 -5.78 -5.65
C SER A 5 6.75 -6.82 -5.66
N GLY A 6 6.73 -7.77 -4.72
CA GLY A 6 5.66 -8.77 -4.57
C GLY A 6 4.43 -8.30 -3.80
N GLY A 7 4.50 -7.12 -3.16
CA GLY A 7 3.37 -6.50 -2.47
C GLY A 7 2.32 -5.93 -3.43
N GLN A 8 1.15 -5.54 -2.89
CA GLN A 8 0.05 -4.98 -3.70
C GLN A 8 0.52 -3.84 -4.62
N VAL A 9 1.03 -2.75 -4.07
CA VAL A 9 1.49 -1.60 -4.86
C VAL A 9 2.72 -1.96 -5.69
N GLY A 10 3.64 -2.75 -5.15
CA GLY A 10 4.88 -3.13 -5.84
C GLY A 10 4.65 -3.94 -7.10
N ALA A 11 3.70 -4.87 -7.10
CA ALA A 11 3.35 -5.68 -8.27
C ALA A 11 2.77 -4.80 -9.40
N TYR A 12 1.82 -3.92 -9.07
CA TYR A 12 1.27 -2.96 -10.04
C TYR A 12 2.36 -2.02 -10.58
N LEU A 13 3.22 -1.51 -9.71
CA LEU A 13 4.30 -0.59 -10.11
C LEU A 13 5.31 -1.28 -11.02
N THR A 14 5.62 -2.55 -10.78
CA THR A 14 6.52 -3.34 -11.64
C THR A 14 5.99 -3.43 -13.05
N GLU A 15 4.71 -3.81 -13.20
CA GLU A 15 4.08 -3.92 -14.52
C GLU A 15 3.92 -2.55 -15.19
N TYR A 16 3.51 -1.55 -14.43
CA TYR A 16 3.34 -0.19 -14.90
C TYR A 16 4.66 0.38 -15.46
N LEU A 17 5.74 0.35 -14.69
CA LEU A 17 7.03 0.90 -15.13
C LEU A 17 7.62 0.15 -16.31
N ARG A 18 7.46 -1.18 -16.40
CA ARG A 18 7.84 -1.97 -17.59
C ARG A 18 7.06 -1.54 -18.82
N ARG A 19 5.76 -1.32 -18.69
CA ARG A 19 4.91 -0.80 -19.77
C ARG A 19 5.33 0.59 -20.24
N MET A 20 5.85 1.42 -19.33
CA MET A 20 6.42 2.73 -19.63
C MET A 20 7.85 2.66 -20.20
N GLY A 21 8.41 1.46 -20.38
CA GLY A 21 9.71 1.24 -21.02
C GLY A 21 10.92 1.26 -20.05
N ASN A 22 10.66 1.24 -18.74
CA ASN A 22 11.74 1.18 -17.75
C ASN A 22 12.28 -0.25 -17.57
N GLU A 23 13.58 -0.38 -17.31
CA GLU A 23 14.16 -1.60 -16.77
C GLU A 23 13.88 -1.68 -15.26
N VAL A 24 13.17 -2.72 -14.81
CA VAL A 24 12.75 -2.85 -13.42
C VAL A 24 13.49 -3.97 -12.72
N LEU A 25 14.31 -3.60 -11.75
CA LEU A 25 14.90 -4.51 -10.78
C LEU A 25 13.90 -4.75 -9.65
N GLU A 26 13.64 -6.02 -9.35
CA GLU A 26 12.69 -6.44 -8.32
C GLU A 26 13.42 -7.00 -7.10
N PHE A 27 12.94 -6.68 -5.89
CA PHE A 27 13.41 -7.30 -4.65
C PHE A 27 12.22 -7.50 -3.70
N ASP A 28 11.91 -8.75 -3.40
CA ASP A 28 10.85 -9.13 -2.49
C ASP A 28 11.07 -10.53 -1.93
N ILE A 29 10.75 -10.76 -0.67
CA ILE A 29 10.86 -12.05 0.00
C ILE A 29 10.08 -13.17 -0.70
N THR A 30 9.04 -12.82 -1.46
CA THR A 30 8.25 -13.79 -2.24
C THR A 30 8.99 -14.30 -3.48
N ASN A 31 10.07 -13.64 -3.89
CA ASN A 31 10.87 -14.03 -5.07
C ASN A 31 11.99 -15.03 -4.73
N GLY A 32 12.31 -15.24 -3.45
CA GLY A 32 13.31 -16.21 -2.99
C GLY A 32 13.88 -15.85 -1.63
N ASP A 33 14.47 -16.85 -0.96
CA ASP A 33 15.03 -16.71 0.40
C ASP A 33 16.22 -15.74 0.47
N ASP A 34 16.92 -15.51 -0.64
CA ASP A 34 18.02 -14.55 -0.80
C ASP A 34 17.51 -13.09 -0.89
N GLN A 35 16.20 -12.90 -1.06
CA GLN A 35 15.56 -11.60 -1.15
C GLN A 35 14.87 -11.16 0.15
N ASP A 36 15.32 -11.67 1.29
CA ASP A 36 14.91 -11.21 2.61
C ASP A 36 15.74 -10.01 3.07
N MET A 37 15.09 -8.83 3.15
CA MET A 37 15.73 -7.59 3.60
C MET A 37 16.13 -7.59 5.09
N THR A 38 15.65 -8.53 5.89
CA THR A 38 16.01 -8.64 7.33
C THR A 38 17.35 -9.29 7.57
N ILE A 39 17.96 -9.93 6.55
CA ILE A 39 19.21 -10.68 6.62
C ILE A 39 20.40 -9.77 6.29
N ILE A 40 21.45 -9.82 7.12
CA ILE A 40 22.72 -9.13 6.88
C ILE A 40 23.90 -10.12 7.03
N PRO A 41 24.87 -10.14 6.12
CA PRO A 41 24.89 -9.38 4.85
C PRO A 41 23.93 -9.96 3.82
N ASN A 42 23.34 -9.09 2.99
CA ASN A 42 22.54 -9.50 1.84
C ASN A 42 23.19 -8.98 0.56
N GLY A 43 23.91 -9.86 -0.15
CA GLY A 43 24.64 -9.51 -1.36
C GLY A 43 23.74 -9.13 -2.53
N GLU A 44 22.57 -9.77 -2.65
CA GLU A 44 21.59 -9.51 -3.69
C GLU A 44 20.96 -8.11 -3.51
N LEU A 45 20.53 -7.77 -2.30
CA LEU A 45 20.04 -6.43 -1.98
C LEU A 45 21.10 -5.36 -2.28
N GLN A 46 22.34 -5.61 -1.85
CA GLN A 46 23.45 -4.69 -2.09
C GLN A 46 23.70 -4.48 -3.59
N ALA A 47 23.74 -5.56 -4.37
CA ALA A 47 23.96 -5.49 -5.82
C ALA A 47 22.84 -4.71 -6.52
N LYS A 48 21.58 -5.01 -6.24
CA LYS A 48 20.43 -4.35 -6.86
C LYS A 48 20.36 -2.86 -6.49
N ILE A 49 20.60 -2.49 -5.23
CA ILE A 49 20.67 -1.06 -4.86
C ILE A 49 21.83 -0.37 -5.57
N TYR A 50 23.00 -1.03 -5.68
CA TYR A 50 24.14 -0.45 -6.41
C TYR A 50 23.83 -0.20 -7.89
N MET A 51 23.15 -1.12 -8.57
CA MET A 51 22.80 -1.04 -9.99
C MET A 51 21.67 -0.05 -10.29
N ALA A 52 20.77 0.19 -9.35
CA ALA A 52 19.59 1.00 -9.58
C ALA A 52 19.92 2.49 -9.78
N ASP A 53 19.22 3.15 -10.69
CA ASP A 53 19.25 4.62 -10.84
C ASP A 53 18.30 5.29 -9.82
N PHE A 54 17.20 4.62 -9.49
CA PHE A 54 16.20 5.08 -8.53
C PHE A 54 15.64 3.92 -7.70
N VAL A 55 15.31 4.18 -6.42
CA VAL A 55 14.77 3.16 -5.51
C VAL A 55 13.37 3.53 -5.02
N TYR A 56 12.39 2.71 -5.33
CA TYR A 56 11.08 2.73 -4.69
C TYR A 56 11.11 1.81 -3.47
N PHE A 57 11.13 2.40 -2.27
CA PHE A 57 11.14 1.65 -1.04
C PHE A 57 9.70 1.45 -0.53
N LEU A 58 9.05 0.39 -1.02
CA LEU A 58 7.68 0.02 -0.68
C LEU A 58 7.61 -1.12 0.35
N ALA A 59 8.69 -1.89 0.51
CA ALA A 59 8.74 -3.05 1.40
C ALA A 59 8.43 -2.70 2.84
N PHE A 60 7.46 -3.42 3.41
CA PHE A 60 7.10 -3.35 4.82
C PHE A 60 6.31 -4.61 5.20
N ASP A 61 6.51 -5.12 6.41
CA ASP A 61 5.63 -6.16 6.93
C ASP A 61 4.33 -5.52 7.39
N VAL A 62 3.32 -5.55 6.52
CA VAL A 62 2.03 -4.88 6.69
C VAL A 62 0.93 -5.66 5.99
N GLY A 63 -0.31 -5.38 6.33
CA GLY A 63 -1.51 -5.89 5.69
C GLY A 63 -2.72 -5.07 6.13
N GLY A 64 -3.91 -5.49 5.75
CA GLY A 64 -5.17 -4.86 6.13
C GLY A 64 -5.43 -4.82 7.64
N SER A 65 -6.57 -4.26 8.04
CA SER A 65 -6.92 -4.07 9.45
C SER A 65 -6.90 -5.36 10.28
N HIS A 66 -7.28 -6.50 9.69
CA HIS A 66 -7.16 -7.82 10.35
C HIS A 66 -5.73 -8.15 10.73
N TYR A 67 -4.82 -7.98 9.78
CA TYR A 67 -3.39 -8.26 9.99
C TYR A 67 -2.80 -7.35 11.06
N LEU A 68 -3.02 -6.04 10.94
CA LEU A 68 -2.51 -5.07 11.91
C LEU A 68 -3.07 -5.30 13.31
N LYS A 69 -4.37 -5.56 13.46
CA LYS A 69 -5.00 -5.85 14.74
C LYS A 69 -4.35 -7.06 15.44
N LYS A 70 -3.95 -8.07 14.66
CA LYS A 70 -3.37 -9.31 15.19
C LYS A 70 -1.87 -9.19 15.48
N TYR A 71 -1.10 -8.49 14.64
CA TYR A 71 0.35 -8.63 14.61
C TYR A 71 1.13 -7.36 14.99
N GLN A 72 0.60 -6.15 14.79
CA GLN A 72 1.41 -4.91 14.94
C GLN A 72 2.04 -4.71 16.33
N HIS A 73 1.49 -5.34 17.39
CA HIS A 73 2.02 -5.28 18.76
C HIS A 73 2.98 -6.43 19.09
N THR A 74 3.29 -7.32 18.13
CA THR A 74 4.21 -8.43 18.37
C THR A 74 5.66 -8.01 18.18
N PHE A 75 6.57 -8.66 18.93
CA PHE A 75 8.00 -8.46 18.76
C PHE A 75 8.43 -8.71 17.31
N LYS A 76 7.95 -9.80 16.68
CA LYS A 76 8.31 -10.17 15.30
C LYS A 76 7.96 -9.06 14.31
N PHE A 77 6.77 -8.47 14.41
CA PHE A 77 6.35 -7.37 13.52
C PHE A 77 7.26 -6.15 13.65
N ILE A 78 7.59 -5.77 14.89
CA ILE A 78 8.45 -4.61 15.16
C ILE A 78 9.87 -4.90 14.71
N ASP A 79 10.45 -6.05 15.03
CA ASP A 79 11.81 -6.45 14.69
C ASP A 79 12.01 -6.55 13.17
N ASN A 80 11.08 -7.22 12.45
CA ASN A 80 11.12 -7.33 11.00
C ASN A 80 11.18 -5.94 10.34
N ASN A 81 10.24 -5.07 10.67
CA ASN A 81 10.17 -3.74 10.06
C ASN A 81 11.38 -2.86 10.42
N THR A 82 11.90 -2.99 11.64
CA THR A 82 13.10 -2.26 12.05
C THR A 82 14.33 -2.71 11.27
N ARG A 83 14.53 -4.04 11.14
CA ARG A 83 15.68 -4.61 10.42
C ARG A 83 15.64 -4.27 8.93
N LEU A 84 14.51 -4.49 8.26
CA LEU A 84 14.42 -4.19 6.83
C LEU A 84 14.69 -2.71 6.53
N MET A 85 14.21 -1.80 7.37
CA MET A 85 14.50 -0.36 7.22
C MET A 85 15.99 -0.06 7.44
N ALA A 86 16.59 -0.55 8.52
CA ALA A 86 17.99 -0.29 8.83
C ALA A 86 18.91 -0.78 7.69
N ASN A 87 18.63 -1.97 7.13
CA ASN A 87 19.41 -2.56 6.06
C ASN A 87 19.28 -1.79 4.75
N ALA A 88 18.06 -1.49 4.32
CA ALA A 88 17.83 -0.77 3.07
C ALA A 88 18.37 0.65 3.13
N PHE A 89 18.04 1.42 4.17
CA PHE A 89 18.53 2.78 4.31
C PHE A 89 20.06 2.86 4.44
N GLY A 90 20.69 1.89 5.12
CA GLY A 90 22.15 1.81 5.21
C GLY A 90 22.82 1.60 3.85
N LEU A 91 22.23 0.80 2.97
CA LEU A 91 22.72 0.61 1.61
C LEU A 91 22.41 1.80 0.69
N ILE A 92 21.23 2.41 0.82
CA ILE A 92 20.87 3.63 0.10
C ILE A 92 21.84 4.75 0.45
N GLU A 93 22.18 4.92 1.75
CA GLU A 93 23.21 5.88 2.19
C GLU A 93 24.58 5.58 1.59
N LYS A 94 25.02 4.31 1.69
CA LYS A 94 26.33 3.87 1.17
C LYS A 94 26.51 4.19 -0.30
N TYR A 95 25.47 3.99 -1.12
CA TYR A 95 25.53 4.18 -2.57
C TYR A 95 24.94 5.50 -3.05
N LYS A 96 24.47 6.36 -2.13
CA LYS A 96 23.89 7.69 -2.41
C LYS A 96 22.80 7.64 -3.49
N LYS A 97 21.89 6.68 -3.38
CA LYS A 97 20.81 6.50 -4.37
C LYS A 97 19.65 7.46 -4.14
N PRO A 98 19.12 8.07 -5.19
CA PRO A 98 17.83 8.76 -5.10
C PRO A 98 16.74 7.75 -4.82
N PHE A 99 15.78 8.10 -3.93
CA PHE A 99 14.75 7.17 -3.52
C PHE A 99 13.49 7.86 -3.01
N VAL A 100 12.40 7.12 -3.05
CA VAL A 100 11.15 7.44 -2.38
C VAL A 100 10.81 6.36 -1.36
N PHE A 101 10.36 6.77 -0.18
CA PHE A 101 9.89 5.87 0.88
C PHE A 101 8.37 5.91 0.99
N ALA A 102 7.74 4.75 0.92
CA ALA A 102 6.31 4.60 1.13
C ALA A 102 5.97 4.65 2.62
N SER A 103 5.55 5.81 3.09
CA SER A 103 4.95 6.01 4.40
C SER A 103 3.42 5.79 4.36
N SER A 104 2.73 6.19 5.39
CA SER A 104 1.29 6.04 5.56
C SER A 104 0.69 7.27 6.22
N GLN A 105 -0.56 7.56 5.93
CA GLN A 105 -1.34 8.52 6.68
C GLN A 105 -1.40 8.20 8.19
N MET A 106 -1.12 6.94 8.57
CA MET A 106 -1.06 6.53 9.97
C MET A 106 0.26 6.89 10.67
N SER A 107 1.24 7.47 9.98
CA SER A 107 2.56 7.79 10.56
C SER A 107 2.51 8.81 11.71
N ASN A 108 1.42 9.55 11.86
CA ASN A 108 1.17 10.48 12.97
C ASN A 108 0.33 9.85 14.11
N MET A 109 -0.08 8.59 13.99
CA MET A 109 -0.88 7.88 15.00
C MET A 109 0.03 7.19 16.03
N SER A 110 0.35 7.86 17.14
CA SER A 110 1.31 7.40 18.15
C SER A 110 0.90 6.10 18.87
N TYR A 111 -0.38 5.75 18.86
CA TYR A 111 -0.88 4.51 19.46
C TYR A 111 -0.71 3.28 18.55
N SER A 112 -0.37 3.47 17.27
CA SER A 112 -0.16 2.40 16.30
C SER A 112 1.33 2.09 16.14
N PRO A 113 1.83 0.91 16.55
CA PRO A 113 3.21 0.51 16.25
C PRO A 113 3.56 0.59 14.77
N TYR A 114 2.63 0.21 13.87
CA TYR A 114 2.80 0.40 12.44
C TYR A 114 3.03 1.87 12.06
N GLY A 115 2.18 2.77 12.57
CA GLY A 115 2.32 4.21 12.31
C GLY A 115 3.63 4.78 12.84
N VAL A 116 4.02 4.39 14.07
CA VAL A 116 5.30 4.81 14.68
C VAL A 116 6.49 4.33 13.84
N LEU A 117 6.48 3.08 13.36
CA LEU A 117 7.56 2.55 12.51
C LEU A 117 7.62 3.27 11.15
N LYS A 118 6.48 3.60 10.54
CA LYS A 118 6.45 4.46 9.34
C LYS A 118 7.04 5.84 9.62
N ARG A 119 6.76 6.42 10.78
CA ARG A 119 7.37 7.69 11.20
C ARG A 119 8.88 7.59 11.37
N VAL A 120 9.39 6.47 11.89
CA VAL A 120 10.85 6.20 11.94
C VAL A 120 11.43 6.16 10.51
N GLY A 121 10.76 5.50 9.56
CA GLY A 121 11.17 5.49 8.15
C GLY A 121 11.21 6.89 7.53
N GLU A 122 10.24 7.76 7.87
CA GLU A 122 10.24 9.17 7.44
C GLU A 122 11.48 9.93 7.98
N LEU A 123 11.89 9.67 9.24
CA LEU A 123 13.09 10.30 9.81
C LEU A 123 14.37 9.85 9.08
N TYR A 124 14.50 8.56 8.77
CA TYR A 124 15.60 8.08 7.92
C TYR A 124 15.58 8.76 6.56
N THR A 125 14.40 8.82 5.92
CA THR A 125 14.24 9.41 4.59
C THR A 125 14.67 10.86 4.57
N LYS A 126 14.22 11.67 5.54
CA LYS A 126 14.62 13.07 5.68
C LYS A 126 16.13 13.23 5.88
N SER A 127 16.73 12.38 6.72
CA SER A 127 18.18 12.44 6.98
C SER A 127 19.04 12.11 5.76
N LEU A 128 18.49 11.34 4.82
CA LEU A 128 19.17 10.91 3.59
C LEU A 128 18.80 11.75 2.36
N GLY A 129 17.89 12.72 2.49
CA GLY A 129 17.44 13.57 1.41
C GLY A 129 16.54 12.88 0.38
N GLY A 130 15.90 11.77 0.76
CA GLY A 130 14.89 11.08 -0.05
C GLY A 130 13.52 11.74 0.02
N LEU A 131 12.57 11.27 -0.79
CA LEU A 131 11.19 11.74 -0.77
C LEU A 131 10.30 10.81 0.03
N ILE A 132 9.27 11.37 0.66
CA ILE A 132 8.28 10.63 1.44
C ILE A 132 6.95 10.73 0.72
N VAL A 133 6.36 9.58 0.38
CA VAL A 133 4.97 9.51 -0.06
C VAL A 133 4.12 8.90 1.04
N LYS A 134 2.95 9.49 1.31
CA LYS A 134 2.01 8.97 2.31
C LYS A 134 0.83 8.32 1.60
N PHE A 135 0.78 6.99 1.68
CA PHE A 135 -0.36 6.25 1.18
C PHE A 135 -1.53 6.32 2.16
N TRP A 136 -2.72 6.34 1.59
CA TRP A 136 -3.98 6.24 2.30
C TRP A 136 -4.52 4.82 2.15
N ASN A 137 -5.62 4.63 1.46
CA ASN A 137 -6.15 3.29 1.23
C ASN A 137 -6.01 2.91 -0.25
N VAL A 138 -4.79 2.51 -0.64
CA VAL A 138 -4.58 1.98 -1.99
C VAL A 138 -5.22 0.60 -2.09
N TYR A 139 -5.97 0.36 -3.18
CA TYR A 139 -6.59 -0.93 -3.43
C TYR A 139 -6.31 -1.43 -4.85
N GLY A 140 -6.30 -2.75 -5.01
CA GLY A 140 -6.02 -3.49 -6.23
C GLY A 140 -6.02 -4.97 -5.91
N ILE A 141 -5.55 -5.80 -6.84
CA ILE A 141 -5.39 -7.24 -6.60
C ILE A 141 -4.32 -7.51 -5.56
N GLU A 142 -4.61 -8.41 -4.63
CA GLU A 142 -3.67 -8.87 -3.62
C GLU A 142 -3.50 -10.39 -3.71
N LYS A 143 -2.26 -10.85 -3.70
CA LYS A 143 -1.94 -12.28 -3.78
C LYS A 143 -1.99 -12.97 -2.42
N ASP A 144 -1.58 -12.27 -1.35
CA ASP A 144 -1.59 -12.82 0.01
C ASP A 144 -2.92 -12.49 0.72
N MET A 145 -3.85 -13.43 0.69
CA MET A 145 -5.17 -13.28 1.32
C MET A 145 -5.11 -13.12 2.86
N ASN A 146 -4.01 -13.51 3.52
CA ASN A 146 -3.85 -13.28 4.97
C ASN A 146 -3.55 -11.80 5.28
N LYS A 147 -3.06 -11.07 4.30
CA LYS A 147 -2.75 -9.64 4.38
C LYS A 147 -3.79 -8.76 3.67
N ALA A 148 -4.81 -9.36 3.05
CA ALA A 148 -5.78 -8.68 2.22
C ALA A 148 -6.46 -7.50 2.93
N HIS A 149 -6.61 -6.43 2.17
CA HIS A 149 -7.39 -5.26 2.57
C HIS A 149 -8.88 -5.46 2.28
N VAL A 150 -9.70 -4.56 2.77
CA VAL A 150 -11.15 -4.67 2.81
C VAL A 150 -11.81 -5.01 1.45
N ILE A 151 -11.36 -4.39 0.36
CA ILE A 151 -11.98 -4.59 -0.97
C ILE A 151 -11.73 -6.02 -1.47
N THR A 152 -10.47 -6.48 -1.45
CA THR A 152 -10.12 -7.85 -1.83
C THR A 152 -10.81 -8.88 -0.94
N ASP A 153 -10.84 -8.65 0.39
CA ASP A 153 -11.52 -9.55 1.34
C ASP A 153 -13.04 -9.64 1.08
N PHE A 154 -13.70 -8.52 0.80
CA PHE A 154 -15.14 -8.51 0.53
C PHE A 154 -15.49 -9.21 -0.78
N ILE A 155 -14.72 -8.98 -1.85
CA ILE A 155 -14.92 -9.67 -3.13
C ILE A 155 -14.71 -11.18 -2.95
N ARG A 156 -13.62 -11.60 -2.28
CA ARG A 156 -13.35 -12.99 -1.96
C ARG A 156 -14.50 -13.64 -1.21
N LYS A 157 -14.94 -13.03 -0.10
CA LYS A 157 -16.08 -13.53 0.71
C LYS A 157 -17.35 -13.66 -0.12
N GLY A 158 -17.63 -12.69 -0.98
CA GLY A 158 -18.78 -12.75 -1.88
C GLY A 158 -18.73 -13.95 -2.81
N PHE A 159 -17.57 -14.31 -3.38
CA PHE A 159 -17.41 -15.50 -4.22
C PHE A 159 -17.45 -16.81 -3.43
N GLU A 160 -16.77 -16.89 -2.28
CA GLU A 160 -16.63 -18.11 -1.50
C GLU A 160 -17.88 -18.48 -0.69
N THR A 161 -18.53 -17.49 -0.10
CA THR A 161 -19.61 -17.75 0.87
C THR A 161 -20.96 -17.12 0.50
N GLY A 162 -20.97 -16.15 -0.42
CA GLY A 162 -22.15 -15.33 -0.69
C GLY A 162 -22.50 -14.33 0.42
N VAL A 163 -21.59 -14.14 1.39
CA VAL A 163 -21.82 -13.26 2.54
C VAL A 163 -20.59 -12.40 2.78
N ILE A 164 -20.80 -11.08 2.83
CA ILE A 164 -19.81 -10.11 3.29
C ILE A 164 -20.11 -9.82 4.77
N ASP A 165 -19.49 -10.58 5.66
CA ASP A 165 -19.49 -10.30 7.10
C ASP A 165 -18.44 -9.23 7.41
N MET A 166 -18.88 -8.07 7.86
CA MET A 166 -18.01 -6.93 8.13
C MET A 166 -17.42 -7.01 9.55
N MET A 167 -16.24 -6.43 9.75
CA MET A 167 -15.59 -6.35 11.07
C MET A 167 -16.15 -5.23 11.95
N THR A 168 -16.82 -4.28 11.33
CA THR A 168 -17.32 -3.03 11.91
C THR A 168 -18.71 -2.74 11.39
N ASP A 169 -19.35 -1.69 11.90
CA ASP A 169 -20.63 -1.22 11.38
C ASP A 169 -20.51 -0.53 10.01
N GLY A 170 -19.28 -0.34 9.52
CA GLY A 170 -18.99 0.22 8.20
C GLY A 170 -19.17 1.72 8.07
N THR A 171 -19.42 2.44 9.17
CA THR A 171 -19.60 3.91 9.13
C THR A 171 -18.29 4.68 9.01
N GLU A 172 -17.15 4.03 9.24
CA GLU A 172 -15.85 4.66 9.01
C GLU A 172 -15.62 4.94 7.54
N ALA A 173 -15.24 6.17 7.23
CA ALA A 173 -14.93 6.60 5.87
C ALA A 173 -13.42 6.62 5.61
N ARG A 174 -13.02 6.25 4.40
CA ARG A 174 -11.63 6.20 3.95
C ARG A 174 -11.53 6.79 2.55
N GLU A 175 -10.35 7.25 2.19
CA GLU A 175 -10.02 7.64 0.83
C GLU A 175 -9.42 6.45 0.09
N PHE A 176 -10.16 5.89 -0.86
CA PHE A 176 -9.74 4.73 -1.64
C PHE A 176 -9.14 5.14 -2.96
N LEU A 177 -7.89 4.75 -3.21
CA LEU A 177 -7.15 5.02 -4.44
C LEU A 177 -6.86 3.73 -5.20
N TYR A 178 -7.19 3.68 -6.48
CA TYR A 178 -6.88 2.54 -7.34
C TYR A 178 -5.36 2.41 -7.58
N ALA A 179 -4.84 1.19 -7.58
CA ALA A 179 -3.41 0.91 -7.60
C ALA A 179 -2.69 1.44 -8.86
N GLU A 180 -3.32 1.45 -10.03
CA GLU A 180 -2.70 2.05 -11.23
C GLU A 180 -2.54 3.57 -11.10
N ASP A 181 -3.52 4.27 -10.53
CA ASP A 181 -3.40 5.72 -10.26
C ASP A 181 -2.27 5.98 -9.25
N CYS A 182 -2.10 5.09 -8.25
CA CYS A 182 -0.98 5.15 -7.33
C CYS A 182 0.38 5.00 -8.04
N CYS A 183 0.47 4.11 -9.03
CA CYS A 183 1.68 3.92 -9.83
C CYS A 183 2.02 5.15 -10.66
N GLU A 184 1.03 5.78 -11.29
CA GLU A 184 1.21 7.04 -12.02
C GLU A 184 1.71 8.16 -11.10
N ALA A 185 1.16 8.26 -9.87
CA ALA A 185 1.64 9.21 -8.88
C ALA A 185 3.11 8.96 -8.50
N LEU A 186 3.50 7.69 -8.29
CA LEU A 186 4.87 7.32 -7.96
C LEU A 186 5.85 7.62 -9.10
N GLU A 187 5.46 7.41 -10.35
CA GLU A 187 6.26 7.81 -11.52
C GLU A 187 6.42 9.33 -11.57
N THR A 188 5.33 10.09 -11.42
CA THR A 188 5.36 11.56 -11.35
C THR A 188 6.30 12.07 -10.26
N VAL A 189 6.29 11.44 -9.07
CA VAL A 189 7.20 11.79 -7.97
C VAL A 189 8.67 11.48 -8.32
N MET A 190 8.94 10.38 -9.01
CA MET A 190 10.29 10.05 -9.49
C MET A 190 10.77 11.07 -10.52
N GLU A 191 9.95 11.42 -11.50
CA GLU A 191 10.30 12.39 -12.54
C GLU A 191 10.56 13.79 -11.96
N ALA A 192 9.75 14.20 -10.96
CA ALA A 192 9.89 15.47 -10.27
C ALA A 192 10.91 15.44 -9.11
N TYR A 193 11.70 14.36 -8.96
CA TYR A 193 12.53 14.12 -7.77
C TYR A 193 13.42 15.30 -7.38
N HIS A 194 14.05 15.96 -8.36
CA HIS A 194 14.96 17.07 -8.11
C HIS A 194 14.27 18.41 -7.82
N ASP A 195 12.97 18.50 -8.10
CA ASP A 195 12.15 19.69 -7.85
C ASP A 195 11.39 19.60 -6.50
N LEU A 196 11.36 18.41 -5.90
CA LEU A 196 10.69 18.13 -4.64
C LEU A 196 11.68 18.08 -3.47
N ARG A 197 11.18 18.26 -2.26
CA ARG A 197 11.96 18.24 -1.02
C ARG A 197 11.47 17.15 -0.08
N SER A 198 12.37 16.67 0.79
CA SER A 198 12.02 15.69 1.83
C SER A 198 10.97 16.19 2.84
N ASP A 199 10.73 17.49 2.92
CA ASP A 199 9.72 18.09 3.78
C ASP A 199 8.38 18.32 3.08
N ASP A 200 8.29 18.12 1.77
CA ASP A 200 7.03 18.20 1.04
C ASP A 200 6.10 17.07 1.48
N GLU A 201 4.85 17.39 1.73
CA GLU A 201 3.84 16.40 2.11
C GLU A 201 3.20 15.81 0.84
N LEU A 202 3.69 14.64 0.42
CA LEU A 202 3.23 13.97 -0.80
C LEU A 202 2.16 12.91 -0.46
N HIS A 203 0.92 13.35 -0.23
CA HIS A 203 -0.20 12.47 0.07
C HIS A 203 -0.80 11.91 -1.22
N ILE A 204 -0.54 10.62 -1.50
CA ILE A 204 -1.08 9.92 -2.67
C ILE A 204 -2.46 9.36 -2.31
N THR A 205 -3.49 10.10 -2.67
CA THR A 205 -4.89 9.78 -2.37
C THR A 205 -5.87 10.57 -3.24
N THR A 206 -7.15 10.21 -3.19
CA THR A 206 -8.21 10.83 -4.03
C THR A 206 -8.66 12.20 -3.49
N GLY A 207 -8.71 12.37 -2.19
CA GLY A 207 -9.40 13.49 -1.53
C GLY A 207 -10.92 13.27 -1.40
N GLU A 208 -11.41 12.08 -1.73
CA GLU A 208 -12.81 11.70 -1.63
C GLU A 208 -12.99 10.57 -0.61
N TYR A 209 -13.91 10.75 0.31
CA TYR A 209 -14.17 9.78 1.37
C TYR A 209 -15.37 8.89 1.01
N THR A 210 -15.15 7.57 1.11
CA THR A 210 -16.19 6.54 0.93
C THR A 210 -16.23 5.68 2.19
N THR A 211 -17.41 5.37 2.70
CA THR A 211 -17.57 4.49 3.87
C THR A 211 -17.33 3.04 3.48
N ILE A 212 -16.94 2.22 4.47
CA ILE A 212 -16.75 0.78 4.24
C ILE A 212 -18.08 0.11 3.87
N LEU A 213 -19.21 0.61 4.38
CA LEU A 213 -20.53 0.11 4.02
C LEU A 213 -20.88 0.42 2.55
N GLU A 214 -20.57 1.64 2.07
CA GLU A 214 -20.75 1.99 0.65
C GLU A 214 -19.92 1.08 -0.25
N ILE A 215 -18.64 0.79 0.10
CA ILE A 215 -17.81 -0.19 -0.63
C ILE A 215 -18.48 -1.58 -0.67
N ALA A 216 -19.01 -2.07 0.45
CA ALA A 216 -19.68 -3.37 0.51
C ALA A 216 -20.95 -3.42 -0.37
N GLU A 217 -21.75 -2.36 -0.36
CA GLU A 217 -22.97 -2.28 -1.19
C GLU A 217 -22.61 -2.16 -2.70
N GLU A 218 -21.59 -1.41 -3.06
CA GLU A 218 -21.09 -1.37 -4.46
C GLU A 218 -20.62 -2.75 -4.93
N ILE A 219 -19.87 -3.49 -4.11
CA ILE A 219 -19.44 -4.86 -4.43
C ILE A 219 -20.67 -5.77 -4.58
N LYS A 220 -21.68 -5.64 -3.74
CA LYS A 220 -22.95 -6.39 -3.85
C LYS A 220 -23.65 -6.11 -5.18
N LEU A 221 -23.64 -4.86 -5.67
CA LEU A 221 -24.19 -4.52 -6.98
C LEU A 221 -23.42 -5.20 -8.13
N LEU A 222 -22.08 -5.31 -8.01
CA LEU A 222 -21.25 -6.04 -8.99
C LEU A 222 -21.64 -7.53 -9.02
N PHE A 223 -21.82 -8.19 -7.87
CA PHE A 223 -22.33 -9.57 -7.83
C PHE A 223 -23.72 -9.70 -8.44
N PHE A 224 -24.61 -8.76 -8.17
CA PHE A 224 -25.96 -8.76 -8.77
C PHE A 224 -25.89 -8.63 -10.30
N SER A 225 -24.96 -7.85 -10.82
CA SER A 225 -24.78 -7.67 -12.29
C SER A 225 -24.40 -8.95 -13.04
N ILE A 226 -23.80 -9.93 -12.32
CA ILE A 226 -23.46 -11.26 -12.85
C ILE A 226 -24.47 -12.34 -12.42
N GLY A 227 -25.66 -11.94 -11.91
CA GLY A 227 -26.72 -12.86 -11.51
C GLY A 227 -26.53 -13.56 -10.15
N LYS A 228 -25.53 -13.18 -9.37
CA LYS A 228 -25.28 -13.71 -8.03
C LYS A 228 -25.88 -12.78 -6.97
N LYS A 229 -26.61 -13.34 -6.01
CA LYS A 229 -27.11 -12.62 -4.84
C LYS A 229 -26.19 -12.88 -3.66
N ILE A 230 -25.68 -11.82 -3.05
CA ILE A 230 -24.90 -11.89 -1.81
C ILE A 230 -25.55 -11.04 -0.72
N THR A 231 -25.19 -11.29 0.52
CA THR A 231 -25.67 -10.56 1.70
C THR A 231 -24.54 -9.78 2.34
N VAL A 232 -24.77 -8.51 2.67
CA VAL A 232 -23.87 -7.68 3.49
C VAL A 232 -24.37 -7.69 4.92
N ILE A 233 -23.51 -8.04 5.87
CA ILE A 233 -23.83 -8.10 7.31
C ILE A 233 -22.84 -7.21 8.06
N PRO A 234 -23.20 -5.94 8.38
CA PRO A 234 -22.42 -5.09 9.26
C PRO A 234 -22.34 -5.65 10.68
N ASP A 235 -21.22 -5.40 11.37
CA ASP A 235 -21.08 -5.68 12.81
C ASP A 235 -21.52 -4.44 13.64
N GLU A 236 -21.66 -4.59 14.95
CA GLU A 236 -21.94 -3.47 15.86
C GLU A 236 -20.67 -2.71 16.30
N ARG A 237 -19.49 -3.28 16.07
CA ARG A 237 -18.20 -2.73 16.50
C ARG A 237 -17.77 -1.55 15.64
N LYS A 238 -17.02 -0.65 16.25
CA LYS A 238 -16.32 0.45 15.54
C LYS A 238 -14.88 0.06 15.17
N ASP A 239 -14.29 0.77 14.22
CA ASP A 239 -12.88 0.57 13.88
C ASP A 239 -11.98 0.81 15.09
N SER A 240 -11.12 -0.16 15.37
CA SER A 240 -10.14 -0.10 16.46
C SER A 240 -8.71 0.11 16.00
N VAL A 241 -8.46 0.07 14.70
CA VAL A 241 -7.12 0.24 14.09
C VAL A 241 -6.81 1.72 13.85
N GLN A 242 -7.79 2.46 13.36
CA GLN A 242 -7.70 3.90 13.17
C GLN A 242 -8.75 4.58 14.06
N ARG A 243 -8.40 4.79 15.33
CA ARG A 243 -9.32 5.30 16.37
C ARG A 243 -9.54 6.79 16.32
N ASP A 244 -8.52 7.52 15.89
CA ASP A 244 -8.53 8.97 15.94
C ASP A 244 -9.37 9.56 14.81
N ALA A 245 -9.65 10.85 14.97
CA ALA A 245 -10.23 11.62 13.91
C ALA A 245 -9.42 11.44 12.62
N ARG A 246 -10.11 11.37 11.52
CA ARG A 246 -9.56 11.27 10.20
C ARG A 246 -8.53 12.38 9.96
N ASN A 247 -7.36 11.99 9.44
CA ASN A 247 -6.40 12.95 8.96
C ASN A 247 -6.94 13.67 7.72
N GLU A 248 -6.48 14.89 7.50
CA GLU A 248 -6.73 15.59 6.24
C GLU A 248 -5.46 15.47 5.36
N PRO A 249 -5.59 15.07 4.09
CA PRO A 249 -4.45 14.98 3.20
C PRO A 249 -3.97 16.38 2.79
N ASP A 250 -2.64 16.52 2.69
CA ASP A 250 -2.07 17.71 2.06
C ASP A 250 -2.33 17.69 0.55
N PRO A 251 -2.89 18.73 -0.04
CA PRO A 251 -3.21 18.77 -1.46
C PRO A 251 -2.00 19.07 -2.38
N PHE A 252 -0.78 19.18 -1.84
CA PHE A 252 0.40 19.63 -2.58
C PHE A 252 0.64 18.79 -3.85
N ILE A 253 0.51 17.47 -3.76
CA ILE A 253 0.72 16.58 -4.92
C ILE A 253 -0.27 16.85 -6.06
N LYS A 254 -1.45 17.41 -5.79
CA LYS A 254 -2.45 17.74 -6.81
C LYS A 254 -1.99 18.80 -7.81
N LYS A 255 -0.85 19.46 -7.57
CA LYS A 255 -0.19 20.35 -8.53
C LYS A 255 0.47 19.59 -9.68
N PHE A 256 0.81 18.33 -9.48
CA PHE A 256 1.57 17.52 -10.42
C PHE A 256 0.74 16.34 -10.94
N TRP A 257 -0.14 15.80 -10.11
CA TRP A 257 -0.89 14.59 -10.39
C TRP A 257 -2.29 14.65 -9.76
N GLN A 258 -3.24 13.96 -10.40
CA GLN A 258 -4.59 13.76 -9.88
C GLN A 258 -5.07 12.34 -10.24
N PRO A 259 -5.82 11.64 -9.36
CA PRO A 259 -6.39 10.35 -9.68
C PRO A 259 -7.39 10.45 -10.84
N LYS A 260 -7.44 9.41 -11.67
CA LYS A 260 -8.29 9.33 -12.86
C LYS A 260 -9.41 8.31 -12.73
N THR A 261 -9.22 7.31 -11.86
CA THR A 261 -10.13 6.18 -11.69
C THR A 261 -11.06 6.42 -10.52
N SER A 262 -12.36 6.49 -10.78
CA SER A 262 -13.37 6.56 -9.72
C SER A 262 -13.43 5.26 -8.91
N VAL A 263 -13.91 5.32 -7.66
CA VAL A 263 -14.04 4.13 -6.80
C VAL A 263 -14.90 3.04 -7.46
N PRO A 264 -16.09 3.32 -8.02
CA PRO A 264 -16.88 2.28 -8.70
C PRO A 264 -16.16 1.63 -9.88
N GLU A 265 -15.42 2.43 -10.69
CA GLU A 265 -14.66 1.91 -11.82
C GLU A 265 -13.51 1.00 -11.38
N GLY A 266 -12.73 1.43 -10.38
CA GLY A 266 -11.64 0.63 -9.85
C GLY A 266 -12.14 -0.65 -9.16
N LEU A 267 -13.24 -0.59 -8.39
CA LEU A 267 -13.90 -1.77 -7.82
C LEU A 267 -14.30 -2.77 -8.90
N LYS A 268 -14.88 -2.28 -10.00
CA LYS A 268 -15.25 -3.15 -11.13
C LYS A 268 -14.04 -3.83 -11.74
N ARG A 269 -12.92 -3.13 -11.94
CA ARG A 269 -11.67 -3.70 -12.49
C ARG A 269 -11.14 -4.81 -11.59
N VAL A 270 -11.06 -4.57 -10.27
CA VAL A 270 -10.61 -5.56 -9.29
C VAL A 270 -11.55 -6.77 -9.25
N PHE A 271 -12.87 -6.52 -9.26
CA PHE A 271 -13.88 -7.56 -9.27
C PHE A 271 -13.80 -8.46 -10.52
N ASP A 272 -13.71 -7.85 -11.71
CA ASP A 272 -13.64 -8.60 -12.98
C ASP A 272 -12.35 -9.44 -13.06
N GLU A 273 -11.25 -8.96 -12.51
CA GLU A 273 -9.99 -9.71 -12.44
C GLU A 273 -10.07 -10.88 -11.48
N MET A 274 -10.51 -10.64 -10.22
CA MET A 274 -10.67 -11.70 -9.24
C MET A 274 -11.69 -12.75 -9.64
N ARG A 275 -12.72 -12.36 -10.39
CA ARG A 275 -13.75 -13.27 -10.89
C ARG A 275 -13.17 -14.41 -11.72
N LYS A 276 -12.08 -14.19 -12.46
CA LYS A 276 -11.42 -15.22 -13.30
C LYS A 276 -10.94 -16.42 -12.48
N ASP A 277 -10.63 -16.22 -11.21
CA ASP A 277 -10.17 -17.30 -10.31
C ASP A 277 -11.34 -18.16 -9.78
N TYR A 278 -12.60 -17.75 -10.01
CA TYR A 278 -13.82 -18.41 -9.54
C TYR A 278 -14.72 -18.93 -10.67
N GLU A 279 -14.35 -18.74 -11.92
CA GLU A 279 -14.98 -19.27 -13.14
C GLU A 279 -14.22 -20.46 -13.71
#